data_a47243e5e01938d7ddc2723f72873744
#
_entry.id   a47243e5e01938d7ddc2723f72873744
#
_cell.length_a   1.000
_cell.length_b   1.000
_cell.length_c   1.000
_cell.angle_alpha   90.00
_cell.angle_beta   90.00
_cell.angle_gamma   90.00
#
_symmetry.space_group_name_H-M   'P 1'
#
loop_
_entity.id
_entity.type
_entity.pdbx_description
1 polymer ?
#
loop_
_entity_poly.entity_id
_entity_poly.type
_entity_poly.pdbx_seq_one_letter_code
_entity_poly.pdbx_strand_id
1 'polypeptide(L)'
;EAGDIDDADYAALRDGYVARTAAITRELDGAVVETPEASRNWMRRVLVVACVIALGAGAGIWVARQSGQRLPGQSSSGAIEQSSSGLLASARQLNFSDPGKAIELYTQVLKLEPDNAEALTYRSWILALTARAASGSVKQLALVTAVNDLLRAQQVDNQYPDAHCFLG
;
A
#
# COMPACT_ATOMS: atom_id res chain seq x y z
N GLU A 1 36.06 -27.71 -40.34
CA GLU A 1 37.51 -27.56 -39.98
C GLU A 1 37.66 -26.17 -39.36
N ALA A 2 37.63 -26.14 -38.04
CA ALA A 2 38.01 -24.95 -37.28
C ALA A 2 39.55 -24.86 -37.45
N GLY A 3 40.02 -23.78 -38.12
CA GLY A 3 41.43 -23.57 -38.34
C GLY A 3 42.14 -23.50 -37.02
N ASP A 4 43.11 -24.41 -36.85
CA ASP A 4 44.03 -24.45 -35.73
C ASP A 4 44.85 -23.16 -35.79
N ILE A 5 44.79 -22.34 -34.73
CA ILE A 5 45.59 -21.11 -34.66
C ILE A 5 47.04 -21.53 -34.49
N ASP A 6 47.90 -21.10 -35.40
CA ASP A 6 49.34 -21.37 -35.30
C ASP A 6 49.90 -20.78 -33.98
N ASP A 7 50.84 -21.50 -33.34
CA ASP A 7 51.43 -21.07 -32.09
C ASP A 7 52.07 -19.67 -32.18
N ALA A 8 52.53 -19.24 -33.35
CA ALA A 8 53.05 -17.91 -33.58
C ALA A 8 51.95 -16.84 -33.54
N ASP A 9 50.78 -17.13 -34.13
CA ASP A 9 49.62 -16.23 -34.11
C ASP A 9 49.01 -16.15 -32.70
N TYR A 10 48.98 -17.26 -31.97
CA TYR A 10 48.55 -17.25 -30.59
C TYR A 10 49.49 -16.43 -29.69
N ALA A 11 50.80 -16.55 -29.87
CA ALA A 11 51.76 -15.74 -29.11
C ALA A 11 51.62 -14.24 -29.42
N ALA A 12 51.42 -13.87 -30.67
CA ALA A 12 51.23 -12.48 -31.09
C ALA A 12 49.94 -11.89 -30.51
N LEU A 13 48.84 -12.65 -30.53
CA LEU A 13 47.55 -12.25 -29.91
C LEU A 13 47.69 -12.07 -28.41
N ARG A 14 48.30 -13.04 -27.72
CA ARG A 14 48.51 -12.98 -26.29
C ARG A 14 49.34 -11.78 -25.87
N ASP A 15 50.44 -11.51 -26.59
CA ASP A 15 51.32 -10.39 -26.26
C ASP A 15 50.62 -9.06 -26.53
N GLY A 16 49.75 -9.00 -27.55
CA GLY A 16 48.88 -7.85 -27.81
C GLY A 16 47.87 -7.57 -26.70
N TYR A 17 47.27 -8.61 -26.16
CA TYR A 17 46.35 -8.48 -24.99
C TYR A 17 47.08 -8.05 -23.74
N VAL A 18 48.21 -8.66 -23.44
CA VAL A 18 49.04 -8.32 -22.26
C VAL A 18 49.52 -6.87 -22.34
N ALA A 19 49.93 -6.39 -23.51
CA ALA A 19 50.34 -4.99 -23.72
C ALA A 19 49.17 -4.02 -23.50
N ARG A 20 47.94 -4.35 -23.98
CA ARG A 20 46.76 -3.50 -23.79
C ARG A 20 46.32 -3.48 -22.33
N THR A 21 46.32 -4.61 -21.64
CA THR A 21 45.97 -4.65 -20.20
C THR A 21 46.97 -3.88 -19.37
N ALA A 22 48.28 -3.98 -19.69
CA ALA A 22 49.34 -3.24 -19.00
C ALA A 22 49.22 -1.70 -19.27
N ALA A 23 48.76 -1.29 -20.44
CA ALA A 23 48.51 0.12 -20.73
C ALA A 23 47.31 0.67 -19.93
N ILE A 24 46.20 -0.07 -19.85
CA ILE A 24 45.01 0.32 -19.09
C ILE A 24 45.34 0.37 -17.58
N THR A 25 46.10 -0.59 -17.04
CA THR A 25 46.50 -0.54 -15.64
C THR A 25 47.39 0.66 -15.33
N ARG A 26 48.29 1.03 -16.22
CA ARG A 26 49.09 2.26 -16.04
C ARG A 26 48.27 3.53 -16.10
N GLU A 27 47.26 3.60 -16.96
CA GLU A 27 46.31 4.74 -16.99
C GLU A 27 45.50 4.81 -15.71
N LEU A 28 45.09 3.67 -15.17
CA LEU A 28 44.35 3.61 -13.90
C LEU A 28 45.24 3.94 -12.69
N ASP A 29 46.48 3.49 -12.68
CA ASP A 29 47.44 3.82 -11.63
C ASP A 29 47.94 5.29 -11.75
N GLY A 30 48.00 5.82 -12.95
CA GLY A 30 48.33 7.24 -13.21
C GLY A 30 47.14 8.20 -12.96
N ALA A 31 45.91 7.68 -12.96
CA ALA A 31 44.78 8.37 -12.43
C ALA A 31 44.82 8.26 -10.89
N VAL A 32 45.81 8.91 -10.28
CA VAL A 32 45.78 9.22 -8.86
C VAL A 32 44.47 9.92 -8.64
N VAL A 33 43.52 9.20 -8.04
CA VAL A 33 42.33 9.83 -7.45
C VAL A 33 42.89 10.77 -6.41
N GLU A 34 43.05 12.06 -6.79
CA GLU A 34 43.27 13.11 -5.83
C GLU A 34 42.11 12.98 -4.84
N THR A 35 42.38 12.35 -3.72
CA THR A 35 41.49 12.40 -2.58
C THR A 35 41.31 13.88 -2.29
N PRO A 36 40.13 14.47 -2.49
CA PRO A 36 39.94 15.87 -2.20
C PRO A 36 40.37 16.06 -0.75
N GLU A 37 41.41 16.89 -0.54
CA GLU A 37 41.81 17.31 0.78
C GLU A 37 40.55 17.57 1.58
N ALA A 38 40.47 16.98 2.78
CA ALA A 38 39.35 17.14 3.70
C ALA A 38 39.24 18.61 4.08
N SER A 39 38.84 19.39 3.10
CA SER A 39 38.75 20.83 3.18
C SER A 39 37.56 21.20 4.08
N ARG A 40 37.76 22.23 4.84
CA ARG A 40 36.90 23.19 5.55
C ARG A 40 35.37 23.14 5.20
N ASN A 41 34.98 22.41 4.16
CA ASN A 41 33.60 22.17 3.74
C ASN A 41 32.94 20.95 4.40
N TRP A 42 33.67 20.20 5.25
CA TRP A 42 33.09 19.05 5.96
C TRP A 42 31.95 19.49 6.86
N MET A 43 32.11 20.58 7.59
CA MET A 43 31.08 21.14 8.46
C MET A 43 29.83 21.54 7.63
N ARG A 44 30.01 22.10 6.44
CA ARG A 44 28.91 22.43 5.50
C ARG A 44 28.22 21.15 4.97
N ARG A 45 28.97 20.09 4.66
CA ARG A 45 28.40 18.79 4.24
C ARG A 45 27.62 18.12 5.35
N VAL A 46 28.15 18.12 6.57
CA VAL A 46 27.47 17.62 7.77
C VAL A 46 26.19 18.40 8.04
N LEU A 47 26.22 19.71 7.89
CA LEU A 47 25.04 20.57 8.06
C LEU A 47 23.97 20.31 7.02
N VAL A 48 24.35 20.11 5.74
CA VAL A 48 23.41 19.74 4.67
C VAL A 48 22.77 18.38 4.95
N VAL A 49 23.56 17.38 5.32
CA VAL A 49 23.04 16.04 5.66
C VAL A 49 22.11 16.11 6.86
N ALA A 50 22.48 16.86 7.90
CA ALA A 50 21.62 17.06 9.08
C ALA A 50 20.30 17.76 8.72
N CYS A 51 20.32 18.77 7.84
CA CYS A 51 19.10 19.42 7.35
C CYS A 51 18.21 18.46 6.55
N VAL A 52 18.79 17.64 5.68
CA VAL A 52 18.02 16.64 4.90
C VAL A 52 17.37 15.61 5.82
N ILE A 53 18.09 15.12 6.83
CA ILE A 53 17.54 14.19 7.82
C ILE A 53 16.43 14.87 8.65
N ALA A 54 16.63 16.12 9.07
CA ALA A 54 15.63 16.87 9.83
C ALA A 54 14.36 17.13 9.02
N LEU A 55 14.49 17.50 7.74
CA LEU A 55 13.36 17.67 6.83
C LEU A 55 12.63 16.34 6.56
N GLY A 56 13.38 15.26 6.34
CA GLY A 56 12.80 13.92 6.14
C GLY A 56 12.07 13.42 7.39
N ALA A 57 12.66 13.57 8.56
CA ALA A 57 12.03 13.22 9.84
C ALA A 57 10.81 14.11 10.14
N GLY A 58 10.92 15.41 9.89
CA GLY A 58 9.82 16.36 10.09
C GLY A 58 8.63 16.08 9.17
N ALA A 59 8.89 15.83 7.89
CA ALA A 59 7.85 15.44 6.93
C ALA A 59 7.23 14.08 7.30
N GLY A 60 8.05 13.10 7.70
CA GLY A 60 7.57 11.79 8.14
C GLY A 60 6.67 11.86 9.38
N ILE A 61 7.05 12.67 10.38
CA ILE A 61 6.23 12.89 11.58
C ILE A 61 4.94 13.63 11.24
N TRP A 62 5.01 14.62 10.34
CA TRP A 62 3.82 15.37 9.92
C TRP A 62 2.83 14.47 9.17
N VAL A 63 3.30 13.67 8.23
CA VAL A 63 2.48 12.66 7.51
C VAL A 63 1.93 11.62 8.49
N ALA A 64 2.73 11.12 9.43
CA ALA A 64 2.27 10.16 10.44
C ALA A 64 1.16 10.76 11.35
N ARG A 65 1.23 12.04 11.67
CA ARG A 65 0.18 12.73 12.43
C ARG A 65 -1.09 12.98 11.62
N GLN A 66 -0.95 13.19 10.31
CA GLN A 66 -2.08 13.37 9.40
C GLN A 66 -2.76 12.02 9.07
N SER A 67 -2.01 10.92 9.08
CA SER A 67 -2.48 9.56 8.73
C SER A 67 -3.08 8.77 9.90
N GLY A 68 -3.52 9.45 10.99
CA GLY A 68 -4.07 8.80 12.18
C GLY A 68 -2.97 8.24 13.09
N GLN A 69 -2.88 8.77 14.29
CA GLN A 69 -1.82 8.48 15.26
C GLN A 69 -1.81 7.01 15.65
N ARG A 70 -0.76 6.30 15.27
CA ARG A 70 -0.42 5.01 15.88
C ARG A 70 0.42 5.29 17.13
N LEU A 71 -0.11 4.97 18.29
CA LEU A 71 0.65 5.03 19.54
C LEU A 71 1.72 3.91 19.55
N PRO A 72 2.95 4.18 20.06
CA PRO A 72 3.97 3.17 20.24
C PRO A 72 3.43 2.02 21.10
N GLY A 73 3.41 0.80 20.56
CA GLY A 73 2.92 -0.39 21.26
C GLY A 73 1.62 -0.99 20.70
N GLN A 74 0.95 -0.35 19.74
CA GLN A 74 -0.16 -0.98 19.03
C GLN A 74 0.37 -1.88 17.91
N SER A 75 0.05 -3.16 17.99
CA SER A 75 0.30 -4.12 16.92
C SER A 75 -0.43 -3.68 15.65
N SER A 76 0.24 -3.75 14.51
CA SER A 76 -0.25 -3.24 13.22
C SER A 76 -1.52 -3.92 12.71
N SER A 77 -1.91 -5.04 13.27
CA SER A 77 -3.13 -5.78 12.92
C SER A 77 -4.36 -5.36 13.74
N GLY A 78 -4.23 -5.07 15.04
CA GLY A 78 -5.40 -4.81 15.90
C GLY A 78 -6.03 -3.41 15.71
N ALA A 79 -5.25 -2.39 15.37
CA ALA A 79 -5.78 -1.02 15.22
C ALA A 79 -6.42 -0.77 13.84
N ILE A 80 -5.99 -1.52 12.81
CA ILE A 80 -6.60 -1.45 11.46
C ILE A 80 -7.95 -2.16 11.45
N GLU A 81 -8.07 -3.27 12.18
CA GLU A 81 -9.33 -4.01 12.29
C GLU A 81 -10.42 -3.24 13.06
N GLN A 82 -10.04 -2.34 13.96
CA GLN A 82 -11.00 -1.57 14.77
C GLN A 82 -11.33 -0.18 14.18
N SER A 83 -10.65 0.26 13.12
CA SER A 83 -11.04 1.48 12.41
C SER A 83 -12.20 1.20 11.46
N SER A 84 -13.06 2.19 11.24
CA SER A 84 -14.18 2.05 10.29
C SER A 84 -13.72 1.63 8.90
N SER A 85 -12.59 2.18 8.42
CA SER A 85 -11.99 1.79 7.14
C SER A 85 -11.44 0.37 7.13
N GLY A 86 -10.85 -0.10 8.22
CA GLY A 86 -10.37 -1.48 8.36
C GLY A 86 -11.53 -2.49 8.42
N LEU A 87 -12.58 -2.15 9.18
CA LEU A 87 -13.81 -2.95 9.24
C LEU A 87 -14.51 -3.02 7.88
N LEU A 88 -14.59 -1.89 7.14
CA LEU A 88 -15.13 -1.86 5.77
C LEU A 88 -14.32 -2.77 4.82
N ALA A 89 -12.99 -2.68 4.84
CA ALA A 89 -12.15 -3.51 3.99
C ALA A 89 -12.35 -5.00 4.28
N SER A 90 -12.42 -5.38 5.56
CA SER A 90 -12.67 -6.75 6.00
C SER A 90 -14.07 -7.22 5.61
N ALA A 91 -15.09 -6.37 5.78
CA ALA A 91 -16.46 -6.68 5.40
C ALA A 91 -16.59 -6.97 3.90
N ARG A 92 -15.98 -6.12 3.04
CA ARG A 92 -15.97 -6.34 1.57
C ARG A 92 -15.40 -7.69 1.16
N GLN A 93 -14.33 -8.14 1.81
CA GLN A 93 -13.71 -9.45 1.53
C GLN A 93 -14.64 -10.62 1.87
N LEU A 94 -15.53 -10.43 2.84
CA LEU A 94 -16.42 -11.47 3.34
C LEU A 94 -17.81 -11.47 2.67
N ASN A 95 -18.15 -10.50 1.84
CA ASN A 95 -19.46 -10.35 1.22
C ASN A 95 -20.01 -11.64 0.58
N PHE A 96 -19.13 -12.44 -0.02
CA PHE A 96 -19.51 -13.66 -0.71
C PHE A 96 -19.10 -14.95 0.03
N SER A 97 -18.05 -14.88 0.86
CA SER A 97 -17.51 -16.05 1.55
C SER A 97 -18.19 -16.29 2.90
N ASP A 98 -18.52 -15.23 3.63
CA ASP A 98 -19.21 -15.27 4.92
C ASP A 98 -20.13 -14.04 5.06
N PRO A 99 -21.34 -14.10 4.45
CA PRO A 99 -22.30 -12.99 4.51
C PRO A 99 -22.73 -12.61 5.92
N GLY A 100 -22.81 -13.59 6.84
CA GLY A 100 -23.16 -13.34 8.23
C GLY A 100 -22.13 -12.45 8.92
N LYS A 101 -20.86 -12.79 8.76
CA LYS A 101 -19.76 -12.02 9.31
C LYS A 101 -19.64 -10.64 8.67
N ALA A 102 -19.87 -10.53 7.36
CA ALA A 102 -19.90 -9.26 6.66
C ALA A 102 -20.98 -8.32 7.25
N ILE A 103 -22.20 -8.80 7.49
CA ILE A 103 -23.28 -8.04 8.13
C ILE A 103 -22.86 -7.52 9.51
N GLU A 104 -22.20 -8.38 10.32
CA GLU A 104 -21.69 -7.98 11.64
C GLU A 104 -20.67 -6.83 11.52
N LEU A 105 -19.71 -6.94 10.59
CA LEU A 105 -18.68 -5.93 10.39
C LEU A 105 -19.27 -4.61 9.89
N TYR A 106 -20.17 -4.63 8.91
CA TYR A 106 -20.88 -3.41 8.50
C TYR A 106 -21.71 -2.81 9.64
N THR A 107 -22.31 -3.64 10.49
CA THR A 107 -23.02 -3.15 11.66
C THR A 107 -22.07 -2.50 12.68
N GLN A 108 -20.85 -2.99 12.81
CA GLN A 108 -19.82 -2.35 13.65
C GLN A 108 -19.39 -1.00 13.07
N VAL A 109 -19.20 -0.92 11.73
CA VAL A 109 -18.95 0.36 11.06
C VAL A 109 -20.05 1.36 11.35
N LEU A 110 -21.32 0.95 11.24
CA LEU A 110 -22.48 1.84 11.49
C LEU A 110 -22.67 2.23 12.96
N LYS A 111 -22.04 1.51 13.90
CA LYS A 111 -21.96 1.97 15.29
C LYS A 111 -20.94 3.09 15.47
N LEU A 112 -19.87 3.09 14.69
CA LEU A 112 -18.82 4.12 14.72
C LEU A 112 -19.22 5.33 13.85
N GLU A 113 -19.76 5.05 12.68
CA GLU A 113 -20.17 6.03 11.65
C GLU A 113 -21.60 5.72 11.19
N PRO A 114 -22.62 6.21 11.88
CA PRO A 114 -24.03 5.87 11.59
C PRO A 114 -24.48 6.27 10.17
N ASP A 115 -23.82 7.26 9.57
CA ASP A 115 -24.12 7.81 8.26
C ASP A 115 -23.08 7.39 7.20
N ASN A 116 -22.46 6.21 7.37
CA ASN A 116 -21.58 5.67 6.36
C ASN A 116 -22.38 5.04 5.22
N ALA A 117 -22.48 5.75 4.09
CA ALA A 117 -23.32 5.36 2.95
C ALA A 117 -22.92 3.99 2.38
N GLU A 118 -21.63 3.67 2.35
CA GLU A 118 -21.16 2.38 1.88
C GLU A 118 -21.61 1.23 2.79
N ALA A 119 -21.42 1.37 4.11
CA ALA A 119 -21.82 0.35 5.07
C ALA A 119 -23.34 0.11 5.05
N LEU A 120 -24.14 1.17 4.94
CA LEU A 120 -25.60 1.07 4.78
C LEU A 120 -25.95 0.30 3.50
N THR A 121 -25.35 0.67 2.37
CA THR A 121 -25.64 0.08 1.07
C THR A 121 -25.29 -1.41 1.02
N TYR A 122 -24.09 -1.77 1.40
CA TYR A 122 -23.66 -3.18 1.30
C TYR A 122 -24.27 -4.08 2.38
N ARG A 123 -24.53 -3.57 3.60
CA ARG A 123 -25.27 -4.32 4.59
C ARG A 123 -26.68 -4.65 4.10
N SER A 124 -27.36 -3.67 3.52
CA SER A 124 -28.71 -3.87 2.98
C SER A 124 -28.75 -4.90 1.86
N TRP A 125 -27.79 -4.81 0.94
CA TRP A 125 -27.68 -5.76 -0.16
C TRP A 125 -27.50 -7.21 0.32
N ILE A 126 -26.58 -7.45 1.29
CA ILE A 126 -26.35 -8.78 1.83
C ILE A 126 -27.56 -9.26 2.62
N LEU A 127 -28.24 -8.39 3.38
CA LEU A 127 -29.49 -8.73 4.08
C LEU A 127 -30.57 -9.15 3.09
N ALA A 128 -30.72 -8.44 1.96
CA ALA A 128 -31.69 -8.80 0.93
C ALA A 128 -31.35 -10.15 0.26
N LEU A 129 -30.05 -10.44 0.03
CA LEU A 129 -29.61 -11.71 -0.52
C LEU A 129 -29.86 -12.87 0.45
N THR A 130 -29.52 -12.70 1.72
CA THR A 130 -29.71 -13.73 2.75
C THR A 130 -31.19 -13.96 3.06
N ALA A 131 -32.04 -12.92 2.93
CA ALA A 131 -33.48 -13.03 3.09
C ALA A 131 -34.13 -13.98 2.06
N ARG A 132 -33.49 -14.23 0.90
CA ARG A 132 -34.01 -15.18 -0.09
C ARG A 132 -34.08 -16.61 0.47
N ALA A 133 -33.12 -17.00 1.30
CA ALA A 133 -33.06 -18.31 1.95
C ALA A 133 -33.81 -18.36 3.29
N ALA A 134 -34.20 -17.20 3.83
CA ALA A 134 -34.90 -17.08 5.10
C ALA A 134 -36.44 -17.18 4.91
N SER A 135 -37.15 -17.48 6.00
CA SER A 135 -38.60 -17.55 6.04
C SER A 135 -39.18 -16.84 7.25
N GLY A 136 -40.48 -16.60 7.26
CA GLY A 136 -41.20 -16.04 8.39
C GLY A 136 -40.73 -14.65 8.82
N SER A 137 -40.70 -14.39 10.11
CA SER A 137 -40.32 -13.10 10.70
C SER A 137 -38.88 -12.69 10.42
N VAL A 138 -37.96 -13.65 10.30
CA VAL A 138 -36.55 -13.37 9.99
C VAL A 138 -36.40 -12.74 8.61
N LYS A 139 -37.11 -13.28 7.61
CA LYS A 139 -37.14 -12.71 6.26
C LYS A 139 -37.69 -11.30 6.25
N GLN A 140 -38.81 -11.09 6.95
CA GLN A 140 -39.44 -9.77 7.01
C GLN A 140 -38.52 -8.73 7.66
N LEU A 141 -37.90 -9.09 8.79
CA LEU A 141 -36.98 -8.21 9.51
C LEU A 141 -35.77 -7.85 8.62
N ALA A 142 -35.18 -8.82 7.96
CA ALA A 142 -34.05 -8.59 7.08
C ALA A 142 -34.38 -7.64 5.92
N LEU A 143 -35.56 -7.84 5.28
CA LEU A 143 -35.99 -6.98 4.17
C LEU A 143 -36.33 -5.57 4.64
N VAL A 144 -37.03 -5.41 5.76
CA VAL A 144 -37.35 -4.08 6.32
C VAL A 144 -36.07 -3.34 6.68
N THR A 145 -35.11 -4.02 7.32
CA THR A 145 -33.81 -3.41 7.63
C THR A 145 -33.06 -3.01 6.36
N ALA A 146 -33.05 -3.87 5.34
CA ALA A 146 -32.39 -3.59 4.08
C ALA A 146 -32.96 -2.35 3.39
N VAL A 147 -34.29 -2.23 3.31
CA VAL A 147 -34.94 -1.07 2.70
C VAL A 147 -34.64 0.21 3.48
N ASN A 148 -34.71 0.18 4.81
CA ASN A 148 -34.40 1.32 5.65
C ASN A 148 -32.95 1.78 5.49
N ASP A 149 -32.01 0.84 5.43
CA ASP A 149 -30.60 1.15 5.22
C ASP A 149 -30.37 1.82 3.85
N LEU A 150 -30.98 1.30 2.78
CA LEU A 150 -30.87 1.89 1.45
C LEU A 150 -31.46 3.29 1.37
N LEU A 151 -32.63 3.50 1.95
CA LEU A 151 -33.25 4.82 2.00
C LEU A 151 -32.37 5.81 2.77
N ARG A 152 -31.77 5.37 3.88
CA ARG A 152 -30.82 6.20 4.63
C ARG A 152 -29.54 6.46 3.85
N ALA A 153 -28.99 5.47 3.15
CA ALA A 153 -27.82 5.65 2.30
C ALA A 153 -28.04 6.74 1.25
N GLN A 154 -29.22 6.76 0.61
CA GLN A 154 -29.59 7.82 -0.36
C GLN A 154 -29.77 9.19 0.28
N GLN A 155 -30.25 9.25 1.53
CA GLN A 155 -30.36 10.53 2.24
C GLN A 155 -28.99 11.09 2.63
N VAL A 156 -28.03 10.21 2.98
CA VAL A 156 -26.67 10.60 3.36
C VAL A 156 -25.84 11.00 2.14
N ASP A 157 -25.90 10.20 1.10
CA ASP A 157 -25.23 10.46 -0.18
C ASP A 157 -26.13 10.08 -1.35
N ASN A 158 -26.80 11.07 -1.88
CA ASN A 158 -27.74 10.89 -3.00
C ASN A 158 -27.03 10.64 -4.35
N GLN A 159 -25.70 10.69 -4.38
CA GLN A 159 -24.91 10.39 -5.58
C GLN A 159 -24.20 9.04 -5.48
N TYR A 160 -24.38 8.29 -4.37
CA TYR A 160 -23.74 6.99 -4.19
C TYR A 160 -24.34 5.95 -5.16
N PRO A 161 -23.59 5.51 -6.20
CA PRO A 161 -24.18 4.78 -7.33
C PRO A 161 -24.81 3.45 -6.92
N ASP A 162 -24.15 2.71 -6.00
CA ASP A 162 -24.58 1.38 -5.62
C ASP A 162 -25.91 1.40 -4.84
N ALA A 163 -26.15 2.46 -4.06
CA ALA A 163 -27.44 2.63 -3.36
C ALA A 163 -28.61 2.75 -4.33
N HIS A 164 -28.40 3.44 -5.45
CA HIS A 164 -29.42 3.54 -6.52
C HIS A 164 -29.61 2.20 -7.24
N CYS A 165 -28.52 1.50 -7.56
CA CYS A 165 -28.60 0.22 -8.25
C CYS A 165 -29.31 -0.86 -7.43
N PHE A 166 -29.21 -0.82 -6.10
CA PHE A 166 -29.82 -1.84 -5.24
C PHE A 166 -31.27 -1.55 -4.88
N LEU A 167 -31.73 -0.32 -5.04
CA LEU A 167 -33.14 0.03 -4.90
C LEU A 167 -33.98 -0.30 -6.15
N GLY A 168 -33.34 -0.51 -7.29
CA GLY A 168 -33.96 -0.91 -8.56
C GLY A 168 -34.42 0.26 -9.34
#